data_d4170d730acc4c0d7d76f41eed028d94
#
_entry.id   d4170d730acc4c0d7d76f41eed028d94
#
_cell.length_a   1.000
_cell.length_b   1.000
_cell.length_c   1.000
_cell.angle_alpha   90.00
_cell.angle_beta   90.00
_cell.angle_gamma   90.00
#
_symmetry.space_group_name_H-M   'P 1'
#
loop_
_entity.id
_entity.type
_entity.pdbx_description
1 polymer ?
#
loop_
_entity_poly.entity_id
_entity_poly.type
_entity_poly.pdbx_seq_one_letter_code
_entity_poly.pdbx_strand_id
1 'polypeptide(L)'
;MDNYCAVQLSSCVKGELILLKANMPYLYAYLLTDEQYQEYLKCEPMGMRFPQETPIGLNAPCDGTLWLVVDNDGAEMDNVKCKFSRFAPDVSKSDAIGLRRYTSETYVVNADDSLTEGSMIQYWKEYHDPKSQLDLSKHTFVCPSCGKEVSVARVHGAHVRTCEDASTLYITPTCDSCNTSKVKRYFKVKKVDLVEAPKNQ
;
A
#
# COMPACT_ATOMS: atom_id res chain seq x y z
N MET A 1 -21.69 17.41 11.41
CA MET A 1 -20.38 17.42 10.73
C MET A 1 -19.55 16.37 11.41
N ASP A 2 -18.93 15.49 10.64
CA ASP A 2 -18.13 14.44 11.23
C ASP A 2 -16.79 15.02 11.69
N ASN A 3 -16.51 14.92 12.97
CA ASN A 3 -15.28 15.44 13.58
C ASN A 3 -14.07 14.52 13.33
N TYR A 4 -14.19 13.55 12.45
CA TYR A 4 -13.15 12.60 12.09
C TYR A 4 -13.18 12.28 10.59
N CYS A 5 -12.09 11.72 10.08
CA CYS A 5 -11.97 11.13 8.76
C CYS A 5 -11.66 9.64 8.90
N ALA A 6 -12.36 8.78 8.18
CA ALA A 6 -12.12 7.35 8.19
C ALA A 6 -11.90 6.83 6.76
N VAL A 7 -10.87 5.98 6.61
CA VAL A 7 -10.53 5.32 5.34
C VAL A 7 -10.39 3.83 5.57
N GLN A 8 -11.10 3.03 4.80
CA GLN A 8 -10.96 1.58 4.83
C GLN A 8 -9.69 1.14 4.09
N LEU A 9 -8.82 0.43 4.79
CA LEU A 9 -7.60 -0.16 4.27
C LEU A 9 -7.84 -1.64 4.02
N SER A 10 -7.99 -2.02 2.76
CA SER A 10 -8.11 -3.43 2.38
C SER A 10 -6.77 -4.15 2.48
N SER A 11 -6.82 -5.44 2.83
CA SER A 11 -5.67 -6.34 2.71
C SER A 11 -4.42 -5.92 3.51
N CYS A 12 -4.61 -5.41 4.71
CA CYS A 12 -3.50 -5.15 5.62
C CYS A 12 -2.81 -6.47 6.03
N VAL A 13 -1.53 -6.39 6.29
CA VAL A 13 -0.73 -7.49 6.84
C VAL A 13 -0.30 -7.10 8.25
N LYS A 14 -0.42 -8.04 9.20
CA LYS A 14 0.00 -7.82 10.58
C LYS A 14 1.42 -7.28 10.67
N GLY A 15 1.60 -6.19 11.42
CA GLY A 15 2.87 -5.49 11.57
C GLY A 15 3.18 -4.47 10.46
N GLU A 16 2.38 -4.41 9.40
CA GLU A 16 2.49 -3.38 8.36
C GLU A 16 2.47 -1.99 8.99
N LEU A 17 3.43 -1.13 8.60
CA LEU A 17 3.49 0.25 9.08
C LEU A 17 2.65 1.16 8.18
N ILE A 18 1.66 1.81 8.76
CA ILE A 18 0.91 2.90 8.14
C ILE A 18 1.50 4.22 8.62
N LEU A 19 2.12 4.98 7.71
CA LEU A 19 2.70 6.28 8.00
C LEU A 19 1.73 7.38 7.57
N LEU A 20 1.11 8.04 8.54
CA LEU A 20 0.19 9.17 8.33
C LEU A 20 0.95 10.48 8.42
N LYS A 21 0.78 11.34 7.42
CA LYS A 21 1.21 12.74 7.43
C LYS A 21 0.01 13.66 7.37
N ALA A 22 0.06 14.74 8.13
CA ALA A 22 -0.97 15.77 8.10
C ALA A 22 -0.35 17.17 8.09
N ASN A 23 -1.17 18.15 7.75
CA ASN A 23 -0.83 19.57 7.87
C ASN A 23 -0.99 20.10 9.31
N MET A 24 -1.40 19.24 10.24
CA MET A 24 -1.50 19.54 11.68
C MET A 24 -0.33 18.89 12.41
N PRO A 25 0.23 19.55 13.46
CA PRO A 25 1.36 18.99 14.22
C PRO A 25 0.96 17.81 15.08
N TYR A 26 -0.27 17.77 15.58
CA TYR A 26 -0.79 16.72 16.45
C TYR A 26 -2.17 16.29 15.99
N LEU A 27 -2.43 14.98 15.97
CA LEU A 27 -3.71 14.36 15.67
C LEU A 27 -3.87 13.06 16.45
N TYR A 28 -5.11 12.63 16.61
CA TYR A 28 -5.42 11.27 17.02
C TYR A 28 -5.54 10.39 15.78
N ALA A 29 -4.90 9.24 15.78
CA ALA A 29 -4.99 8.30 14.68
C ALA A 29 -5.05 6.86 15.20
N TYR A 30 -5.90 6.05 14.58
CA TYR A 30 -6.18 4.67 14.98
C TYR A 30 -6.21 3.76 13.78
N LEU A 31 -5.77 2.51 13.97
CA LEU A 31 -6.06 1.40 13.08
C LEU A 31 -7.01 0.45 13.80
N LEU A 32 -8.23 0.36 13.30
CA LEU A 32 -9.34 -0.34 13.93
C LEU A 32 -9.80 -1.51 13.06
N THR A 33 -10.18 -2.63 13.67
CA THR A 33 -10.98 -3.66 13.00
C THR A 33 -12.40 -3.15 12.72
N ASP A 34 -13.17 -3.86 11.92
CA ASP A 34 -14.57 -3.48 11.68
C ASP A 34 -15.38 -3.39 12.98
N GLU A 35 -15.18 -4.32 13.91
CA GLU A 35 -15.84 -4.34 15.22
C GLU A 35 -15.49 -3.09 16.05
N GLN A 36 -14.19 -2.80 16.16
CA GLN A 36 -13.69 -1.63 16.88
C GLN A 36 -14.14 -0.31 16.22
N TYR A 37 -14.26 -0.29 14.91
CA TYR A 37 -14.78 0.89 14.21
C TYR A 37 -16.27 1.11 14.50
N GLN A 38 -17.07 0.04 14.59
CA GLN A 38 -18.47 0.14 15.00
C GLN A 38 -18.62 0.62 16.46
N GLU A 39 -17.73 0.23 17.36
CA GLU A 39 -17.65 0.75 18.73
C GLU A 39 -17.27 2.24 18.75
N TYR A 40 -16.29 2.62 17.94
CA TYR A 40 -15.89 4.02 17.77
C TYR A 40 -17.07 4.90 17.34
N LEU A 41 -17.89 4.44 16.37
CA LEU A 41 -19.08 5.15 15.89
C LEU A 41 -20.16 5.34 16.95
N LYS A 42 -20.22 4.47 17.94
CA LYS A 42 -21.15 4.56 19.09
C LYS A 42 -20.64 5.49 20.19
N CYS A 43 -19.51 6.15 19.98
CA CYS A 43 -18.84 6.96 21.01
C CYS A 43 -18.48 6.17 22.29
N GLU A 44 -18.29 4.86 22.18
CA GLU A 44 -17.82 4.05 23.30
C GLU A 44 -16.35 4.39 23.64
N PRO A 45 -15.99 4.46 24.91
CA PRO A 45 -14.64 4.86 25.30
C PRO A 45 -13.61 3.83 24.85
N MET A 46 -12.77 4.19 23.89
CA MET A 46 -11.69 3.38 23.33
C MET A 46 -10.37 3.45 24.14
N GLY A 47 -10.47 3.62 25.45
CA GLY A 47 -9.29 3.78 26.32
C GLY A 47 -8.71 5.19 26.34
N MET A 48 -7.57 5.37 27.00
CA MET A 48 -6.90 6.68 27.06
C MET A 48 -6.39 7.08 25.68
N ARG A 49 -6.79 8.27 25.24
CA ARG A 49 -6.41 8.87 23.95
C ARG A 49 -5.32 9.89 24.20
N PHE A 50 -4.29 9.86 23.39
CA PHE A 50 -3.25 10.87 23.37
C PHE A 50 -3.03 11.34 21.94
N PRO A 51 -2.93 12.66 21.69
CA PRO A 51 -2.56 13.17 20.39
C PRO A 51 -1.12 12.73 20.07
N GLN A 52 -0.90 12.36 18.83
CA GLN A 52 0.39 11.93 18.33
C GLN A 52 0.97 13.00 17.40
N GLU A 53 2.27 13.23 17.52
CA GLU A 53 2.99 14.15 16.64
C GLU A 53 3.11 13.56 15.23
N THR A 54 2.77 14.37 14.22
CA THR A 54 2.88 13.97 12.82
C THR A 54 4.34 14.08 12.31
N PRO A 55 4.83 13.14 11.51
CA PRO A 55 4.14 11.97 10.96
C PRO A 55 3.88 10.86 11.98
N ILE A 56 2.65 10.31 11.98
CA ILE A 56 2.23 9.24 12.89
C ILE A 56 2.52 7.89 12.25
N GLY A 57 3.16 6.99 12.98
CA GLY A 57 3.38 5.60 12.56
C GLY A 57 2.45 4.66 13.34
N LEU A 58 1.61 3.92 12.63
CA LEU A 58 0.70 2.92 13.18
C LEU A 58 1.03 1.56 12.59
N ASN A 59 1.18 0.55 13.44
CA ASN A 59 1.37 -0.83 12.95
C ASN A 59 0.03 -1.56 12.91
N ALA A 60 -0.23 -2.25 11.79
CA ALA A 60 -1.43 -3.06 11.64
C ALA A 60 -1.47 -4.17 12.70
N PRO A 61 -2.54 -4.24 13.52
CA PRO A 61 -2.62 -5.21 14.61
C PRO A 61 -2.87 -6.65 14.11
N CYS A 62 -3.46 -6.81 12.95
CA CYS A 62 -3.83 -8.09 12.36
C CYS A 62 -3.84 -8.02 10.82
N ASP A 63 -3.97 -9.18 10.19
CA ASP A 63 -4.24 -9.28 8.75
C ASP A 63 -5.70 -8.92 8.44
N GLY A 64 -5.97 -8.45 7.22
CA GLY A 64 -7.32 -8.22 6.73
C GLY A 64 -7.64 -6.75 6.49
N THR A 65 -8.92 -6.42 6.58
CA THR A 65 -9.42 -5.06 6.41
C THR A 65 -9.35 -4.31 7.72
N LEU A 66 -8.80 -3.09 7.69
CA LEU A 66 -8.71 -2.20 8.84
C LEU A 66 -9.27 -0.82 8.48
N TRP A 67 -9.68 -0.07 9.47
CA TRP A 67 -10.06 1.33 9.34
C TRP A 67 -8.96 2.24 9.89
N LEU A 68 -8.42 3.10 9.04
CA LEU A 68 -7.60 4.23 9.48
C LEU A 68 -8.54 5.38 9.84
N VAL A 69 -8.66 5.66 11.11
CA VAL A 69 -9.46 6.77 11.64
C VAL A 69 -8.53 7.87 12.10
N VAL A 70 -8.81 9.10 11.67
CA VAL A 70 -8.08 10.30 12.06
C VAL A 70 -9.07 11.28 12.68
N ASP A 71 -8.74 11.78 13.86
CA ASP A 71 -9.61 12.60 14.69
C ASP A 71 -8.82 13.80 15.21
N ASN A 72 -9.49 14.93 15.40
CA ASN A 72 -8.92 16.17 15.93
C ASN A 72 -9.62 16.59 17.24
N ASP A 73 -9.86 15.61 18.12
CA ASP A 73 -10.47 15.80 19.46
C ASP A 73 -11.82 16.57 19.41
N GLY A 74 -12.66 16.22 18.45
CA GLY A 74 -13.97 16.86 18.25
C GLY A 74 -13.91 18.22 17.56
N ALA A 75 -12.74 18.72 17.16
CA ALA A 75 -12.64 19.92 16.33
C ALA A 75 -12.92 19.59 14.85
N GLU A 76 -13.35 20.60 14.10
CA GLU A 76 -13.65 20.43 12.67
C GLU A 76 -12.47 19.90 11.87
N MET A 77 -12.74 18.92 11.01
CA MET A 77 -11.75 18.27 10.12
C MET A 77 -11.64 18.95 8.75
N ASP A 78 -12.43 19.96 8.44
CA ASP A 78 -12.56 20.59 7.11
C ASP A 78 -11.20 21.11 6.55
N ASN A 79 -10.31 21.55 7.43
CA ASN A 79 -8.98 22.05 7.06
C ASN A 79 -7.86 21.03 7.27
N VAL A 80 -8.16 19.83 7.73
CA VAL A 80 -7.16 18.79 7.97
C VAL A 80 -6.90 18.04 6.68
N LYS A 81 -5.68 18.14 6.17
CA LYS A 81 -5.22 17.41 4.99
C LYS A 81 -4.31 16.27 5.42
N CYS A 82 -4.76 15.06 5.23
CA CYS A 82 -4.02 13.85 5.56
C CYS A 82 -3.58 13.10 4.31
N LYS A 83 -2.39 12.51 4.38
CA LYS A 83 -1.89 11.51 3.42
C LYS A 83 -1.29 10.37 4.19
N PHE A 84 -1.54 9.14 3.77
CA PHE A 84 -0.90 7.99 4.37
C PHE A 84 -0.10 7.18 3.35
N SER A 85 0.82 6.38 3.86
CA SER A 85 1.62 5.44 3.09
C SER A 85 1.74 4.14 3.86
N ARG A 86 1.88 3.04 3.16
CA ARG A 86 1.97 1.70 3.71
C ARG A 86 3.37 1.16 3.47
N PHE A 87 3.95 0.49 4.46
CA PHE A 87 5.28 -0.10 4.39
C PHE A 87 5.25 -1.52 4.94
N ALA A 88 6.18 -2.34 4.49
CA ALA A 88 6.32 -3.71 4.95
C ALA A 88 6.49 -3.79 6.49
N PRO A 89 6.10 -4.92 7.12
CA PRO A 89 6.15 -5.07 8.57
C PRO A 89 7.52 -4.86 9.22
N ASP A 90 8.59 -5.03 8.45
CA ASP A 90 9.99 -4.88 8.89
C ASP A 90 10.54 -3.44 8.73
N VAL A 91 9.75 -2.52 8.17
CA VAL A 91 10.17 -1.13 7.96
C VAL A 91 9.87 -0.30 9.19
N SER A 92 10.89 0.29 9.80
CA SER A 92 10.72 1.23 10.90
C SER A 92 10.13 2.57 10.44
N LYS A 93 9.50 3.32 11.36
CA LYS A 93 8.99 4.67 11.07
C LYS A 93 10.10 5.60 10.57
N SER A 94 11.31 5.53 11.11
CA SER A 94 12.47 6.33 10.70
C SER A 94 12.89 6.01 9.27
N ASP A 95 12.96 4.72 8.92
CA ASP A 95 13.28 4.27 7.57
C ASP A 95 12.22 4.68 6.57
N ALA A 96 10.94 4.54 6.91
CA ALA A 96 9.82 4.97 6.09
C ALA A 96 9.86 6.48 5.79
N ILE A 97 10.23 7.31 6.75
CA ILE A 97 10.43 8.75 6.56
C ILE A 97 11.63 9.01 5.63
N GLY A 98 12.71 8.26 5.78
CA GLY A 98 13.91 8.35 4.95
C GLY A 98 13.68 7.91 3.51
N LEU A 99 13.00 6.77 3.31
CA LEU A 99 12.68 6.20 2.00
C LEU A 99 11.89 7.18 1.11
N ARG A 100 11.02 7.99 1.68
CA ARG A 100 10.25 8.99 0.92
C ARG A 100 11.09 10.10 0.28
N ARG A 101 12.28 10.35 0.78
CA ARG A 101 13.05 11.52 0.35
C ARG A 101 13.88 11.30 -0.91
N TYR A 102 14.32 10.07 -1.22
CA TYR A 102 15.41 9.86 -2.16
C TYR A 102 15.32 8.63 -3.09
N THR A 103 14.26 7.82 -3.11
CA THR A 103 14.32 6.58 -3.87
C THR A 103 13.45 6.58 -5.13
N SER A 104 14.08 6.19 -6.23
CA SER A 104 13.41 5.70 -7.45
C SER A 104 12.69 4.36 -7.23
N GLU A 105 12.74 3.83 -6.02
CA GLU A 105 12.15 2.56 -5.59
C GLU A 105 10.95 2.80 -4.67
N THR A 106 10.02 1.86 -4.67
CA THR A 106 8.88 1.82 -3.76
C THR A 106 8.61 0.38 -3.34
N TYR A 107 8.00 0.21 -2.18
CA TYR A 107 7.44 -1.07 -1.78
C TYR A 107 6.06 -1.25 -2.41
N VAL A 108 5.81 -2.46 -2.87
CA VAL A 108 4.52 -2.87 -3.43
C VAL A 108 4.03 -4.15 -2.76
N VAL A 109 2.72 -4.34 -2.78
CA VAL A 109 2.05 -5.55 -2.33
C VAL A 109 1.06 -6.02 -3.39
N ASN A 110 0.92 -7.33 -3.59
CA ASN A 110 -0.07 -7.87 -4.51
C ASN A 110 -1.48 -7.42 -4.12
N ALA A 111 -2.23 -6.93 -5.09
CA ALA A 111 -3.64 -6.63 -4.95
C ALA A 111 -4.48 -7.87 -5.33
N ASP A 112 -5.60 -8.08 -4.63
CA ASP A 112 -6.50 -9.22 -4.89
C ASP A 112 -7.47 -8.95 -6.05
N ASP A 113 -7.27 -7.89 -6.80
CA ASP A 113 -8.17 -7.47 -7.87
C ASP A 113 -7.91 -8.28 -9.14
N SER A 114 -8.76 -9.29 -9.37
CA SER A 114 -8.71 -10.18 -10.54
C SER A 114 -9.59 -9.69 -11.72
N LEU A 115 -9.90 -8.41 -11.80
CA LEU A 115 -11.01 -7.89 -12.58
C LEU A 115 -10.68 -7.41 -14.00
N THR A 116 -9.54 -7.73 -14.57
CA THR A 116 -9.24 -7.30 -15.94
C THR A 116 -9.17 -8.47 -16.90
N GLU A 117 -10.03 -8.45 -17.91
CA GLU A 117 -9.89 -9.30 -19.09
C GLU A 117 -8.63 -8.89 -19.87
N GLY A 118 -7.78 -9.84 -20.21
CA GLY A 118 -6.59 -9.62 -21.00
C GLY A 118 -5.27 -9.95 -20.29
N SER A 119 -4.21 -9.99 -21.08
CA SER A 119 -2.87 -10.30 -20.56
C SER A 119 -2.22 -9.05 -19.98
N MET A 120 -2.19 -8.95 -18.65
CA MET A 120 -1.57 -7.81 -17.95
C MET A 120 -0.07 -7.70 -18.25
N ILE A 121 0.61 -8.79 -18.54
CA ILE A 121 2.01 -8.74 -18.96
C ILE A 121 2.19 -8.11 -20.33
N GLN A 122 1.22 -8.32 -21.25
CA GLN A 122 1.26 -7.69 -22.57
C GLN A 122 1.01 -6.19 -22.44
N TYR A 123 0.05 -5.79 -21.60
CA TYR A 123 -0.21 -4.39 -21.31
C TYR A 123 1.04 -3.72 -20.71
N TRP A 124 1.71 -4.36 -19.74
CA TRP A 124 2.96 -3.84 -19.18
C TRP A 124 4.04 -3.66 -20.28
N LYS A 125 4.22 -4.62 -21.17
CA LYS A 125 5.18 -4.53 -22.28
C LYS A 125 4.93 -3.34 -23.21
N GLU A 126 3.68 -2.97 -23.38
CA GLU A 126 3.28 -1.87 -24.26
C GLU A 126 3.48 -0.49 -23.63
N TYR A 127 3.24 -0.38 -22.32
CA TYR A 127 3.17 0.91 -21.64
C TYR A 127 4.28 1.17 -20.62
N HIS A 128 5.24 0.26 -20.43
CA HIS A 128 6.32 0.47 -19.45
C HIS A 128 7.25 1.61 -19.84
N ASP A 129 7.83 2.28 -18.84
CA ASP A 129 8.83 3.32 -19.07
C ASP A 129 10.07 2.71 -19.75
N PRO A 130 10.59 3.32 -20.84
CA PRO A 130 11.83 2.89 -21.48
C PRO A 130 13.06 2.82 -20.55
N LYS A 131 12.99 3.48 -19.39
CA LYS A 131 14.03 3.41 -18.35
C LYS A 131 13.90 2.18 -17.44
N SER A 132 12.85 1.38 -17.61
CA SER A 132 12.71 0.11 -16.89
C SER A 132 13.89 -0.79 -17.21
N GLN A 133 14.43 -1.42 -16.16
CA GLN A 133 15.52 -2.39 -16.28
C GLN A 133 15.00 -3.83 -16.30
N LEU A 134 13.69 -4.02 -16.20
CA LEU A 134 13.07 -5.34 -16.33
C LEU A 134 13.03 -5.74 -17.79
N ASP A 135 13.95 -6.61 -18.17
CA ASP A 135 14.14 -7.04 -19.55
C ASP A 135 13.42 -8.39 -19.80
N LEU A 136 12.29 -8.32 -20.47
CA LEU A 136 11.50 -9.49 -20.88
C LEU A 136 11.83 -9.99 -22.29
N SER A 137 12.86 -9.45 -22.95
CA SER A 137 13.34 -9.94 -24.24
C SER A 137 14.28 -11.14 -24.11
N LYS A 138 14.84 -11.36 -22.91
CA LYS A 138 15.71 -12.49 -22.59
C LYS A 138 14.91 -13.76 -22.37
N HIS A 139 15.59 -14.92 -22.35
CA HIS A 139 14.95 -16.19 -22.06
C HIS A 139 14.57 -16.36 -20.57
N THR A 140 15.30 -15.67 -19.69
CA THR A 140 15.12 -15.72 -18.24
C THR A 140 14.83 -14.34 -17.65
N PHE A 141 14.14 -14.33 -16.53
CA PHE A 141 13.71 -13.16 -15.77
C PHE A 141 13.90 -13.40 -14.28
N VAL A 142 14.49 -12.43 -13.58
CA VAL A 142 14.61 -12.48 -12.12
C VAL A 142 13.40 -11.81 -11.50
N CYS A 143 12.59 -12.60 -10.78
CA CYS A 143 11.37 -12.11 -10.16
C CYS A 143 11.68 -11.11 -9.03
N PRO A 144 11.17 -9.86 -9.06
CA PRO A 144 11.47 -8.88 -8.02
C PRO A 144 10.87 -9.25 -6.66
N SER A 145 9.83 -10.07 -6.64
CA SER A 145 9.17 -10.48 -5.40
C SER A 145 9.92 -11.58 -4.63
N CYS A 146 10.52 -12.55 -5.31
CA CYS A 146 11.17 -13.70 -4.65
C CYS A 146 12.65 -13.90 -5.01
N GLY A 147 13.19 -13.10 -5.92
CA GLY A 147 14.58 -13.20 -6.38
C GLY A 147 14.89 -14.42 -7.24
N LYS A 148 13.92 -15.28 -7.54
CA LYS A 148 14.15 -16.47 -8.37
C LYS A 148 14.25 -16.13 -9.84
N GLU A 149 15.19 -16.75 -10.52
CA GLU A 149 15.26 -16.74 -11.97
C GLU A 149 14.25 -17.75 -12.55
N VAL A 150 13.44 -17.29 -13.48
CA VAL A 150 12.40 -18.09 -14.15
C VAL A 150 12.41 -17.86 -15.65
N SER A 151 11.86 -18.79 -16.41
CA SER A 151 11.62 -18.55 -17.85
C SER A 151 10.64 -17.39 -18.02
N VAL A 152 10.88 -16.51 -19.00
CA VAL A 152 9.99 -15.39 -19.35
C VAL A 152 8.58 -15.89 -19.71
N ALA A 153 8.43 -17.10 -20.23
CA ALA A 153 7.12 -17.71 -20.48
C ALA A 153 6.27 -17.90 -19.21
N ARG A 154 6.89 -17.86 -18.02
CA ARG A 154 6.25 -17.97 -16.70
C ARG A 154 6.15 -16.63 -15.96
N VAL A 155 6.27 -15.52 -16.68
CA VAL A 155 6.14 -14.17 -16.11
C VAL A 155 4.75 -13.64 -16.40
N HIS A 156 4.13 -13.11 -15.37
CA HIS A 156 2.80 -12.50 -15.42
C HIS A 156 2.85 -11.05 -14.98
N GLY A 157 1.92 -10.24 -15.45
CA GLY A 157 1.69 -8.89 -14.94
C GLY A 157 0.90 -8.96 -13.64
N ALA A 158 1.56 -8.83 -12.52
CA ALA A 158 0.91 -8.81 -11.22
C ALA A 158 0.25 -7.45 -10.96
N HIS A 159 -0.99 -7.46 -10.52
CA HIS A 159 -1.61 -6.27 -9.95
C HIS A 159 -1.02 -6.00 -8.57
N VAL A 160 -0.50 -4.79 -8.39
CA VAL A 160 0.12 -4.37 -7.14
C VAL A 160 -0.36 -2.97 -6.74
N ARG A 161 -0.32 -2.69 -5.45
CA ARG A 161 -0.51 -1.35 -4.90
C ARG A 161 0.80 -0.88 -4.28
N THR A 162 1.13 0.39 -4.48
CA THR A 162 2.31 0.95 -3.83
C THR A 162 2.00 1.31 -2.39
N CYS A 163 3.01 1.23 -1.52
CA CYS A 163 2.88 1.70 -0.15
C CYS A 163 2.71 3.23 -0.06
N GLU A 164 3.05 3.97 -1.12
CA GLU A 164 2.91 5.42 -1.17
C GLU A 164 1.52 5.87 -1.61
N ASP A 165 0.87 5.07 -2.45
CA ASP A 165 -0.47 5.29 -2.98
C ASP A 165 -1.23 3.96 -3.07
N ALA A 166 -2.01 3.67 -2.05
CA ALA A 166 -2.82 2.46 -2.00
C ALA A 166 -4.11 2.56 -2.83
N SER A 167 -4.43 3.74 -3.37
CA SER A 167 -5.63 3.97 -4.18
C SER A 167 -5.45 3.59 -5.65
N THR A 168 -4.21 3.69 -6.15
CA THR A 168 -3.89 3.39 -7.54
C THR A 168 -3.40 1.96 -7.69
N LEU A 169 -3.95 1.25 -8.67
CA LEU A 169 -3.54 -0.09 -9.04
C LEU A 169 -2.46 0.00 -10.12
N TYR A 170 -1.39 -0.73 -9.94
CA TYR A 170 -0.28 -0.82 -10.89
C TYR A 170 -0.07 -2.27 -11.35
N ILE A 171 0.64 -2.41 -12.46
CA ILE A 171 1.09 -3.69 -13.01
C ILE A 171 2.61 -3.71 -12.97
N THR A 172 3.17 -4.83 -12.50
CA THR A 172 4.60 -5.11 -12.56
C THR A 172 4.85 -6.59 -12.87
N PRO A 173 5.90 -6.94 -13.63
CA PRO A 173 6.22 -8.34 -13.91
C PRO A 173 6.61 -9.11 -12.64
N THR A 174 6.03 -10.28 -12.44
CA THR A 174 6.42 -11.25 -11.41
C THR A 174 6.35 -12.68 -11.98
N CYS A 175 6.94 -13.64 -11.28
CA CYS A 175 6.76 -15.03 -11.65
C CYS A 175 5.35 -15.53 -11.28
N ASP A 176 4.91 -16.59 -11.95
CA ASP A 176 3.60 -17.22 -11.76
C ASP A 176 3.29 -17.49 -10.28
N SER A 177 4.22 -18.14 -9.55
CA SER A 177 4.03 -18.48 -8.14
C SER A 177 3.89 -17.26 -7.21
N CYS A 178 4.49 -16.11 -7.57
CA CYS A 178 4.31 -14.88 -6.81
C CYS A 178 3.02 -14.15 -7.18
N ASN A 179 2.65 -14.19 -8.48
CA ASN A 179 1.41 -13.59 -8.95
C ASN A 179 0.16 -14.27 -8.37
N THR A 180 0.18 -15.61 -8.28
CA THR A 180 -0.95 -16.41 -7.78
C THR A 180 -0.91 -16.65 -6.27
N SER A 181 0.10 -16.14 -5.56
CA SER A 181 0.26 -16.36 -4.13
C SER A 181 -0.85 -15.68 -3.33
N LYS A 182 -1.55 -16.46 -2.49
CA LYS A 182 -2.48 -15.93 -1.49
C LYS A 182 -1.76 -15.26 -0.32
N VAL A 183 -0.46 -15.51 -0.16
CA VAL A 183 0.35 -14.87 0.87
C VAL A 183 0.80 -13.51 0.36
N LYS A 184 0.30 -12.47 0.98
CA LYS A 184 0.71 -11.11 0.66
C LYS A 184 2.16 -10.90 1.06
N ARG A 185 2.97 -10.49 0.10
CA ARG A 185 4.38 -10.17 0.29
C ARG A 185 4.64 -8.76 -0.16
N TYR A 186 5.36 -8.02 0.66
CA TYR A 186 5.92 -6.75 0.28
C TYR A 186 7.24 -6.98 -0.43
N PHE A 187 7.45 -6.31 -1.54
CA PHE A 187 8.71 -6.35 -2.26
C PHE A 187 9.03 -4.99 -2.89
N LYS A 188 10.30 -4.76 -3.14
CA LYS A 188 10.77 -3.51 -3.74
C LYS A 188 10.74 -3.59 -5.25
N VAL A 189 10.27 -2.51 -5.88
CA VAL A 189 10.37 -2.30 -7.32
C VAL A 189 10.82 -0.87 -7.60
N LYS A 190 11.43 -0.64 -8.74
CA LYS A 190 11.66 0.73 -9.21
C LYS A 190 10.34 1.31 -9.70
N LYS A 191 10.12 2.60 -9.46
CA LYS A 191 8.87 3.28 -9.92
C LYS A 191 8.71 3.22 -11.43
N VAL A 192 9.81 3.23 -12.17
CA VAL A 192 9.83 3.05 -13.64
C VAL A 192 9.40 1.65 -14.11
N ASP A 193 9.37 0.67 -13.21
CA ASP A 193 8.92 -0.69 -13.50
C ASP A 193 7.41 -0.90 -13.27
N LEU A 194 6.72 0.17 -12.81
CA LEU A 194 5.29 0.18 -12.56
C LEU A 194 4.54 0.82 -13.72
N VAL A 195 3.51 0.16 -14.19
CA VAL A 195 2.55 0.71 -15.16
C VAL A 195 1.19 0.83 -14.47
N GLU A 196 0.57 2.01 -14.50
CA GLU A 196 -0.79 2.18 -13.96
C GLU A 196 -1.75 1.23 -14.70
N ALA A 197 -2.51 0.44 -13.94
CA ALA A 197 -3.46 -0.50 -14.52
C ALA A 197 -4.59 0.26 -15.25
N PRO A 198 -5.15 -0.30 -16.33
CA PRO A 198 -6.26 0.32 -17.02
C PRO A 198 -7.44 0.49 -16.05
N LYS A 199 -8.02 1.69 -16.02
CA LYS A 199 -9.25 1.93 -15.26
C LYS A 199 -10.37 1.17 -15.96
N ASN A 200 -11.08 0.34 -15.20
CA ASN A 200 -12.31 -0.27 -15.73
C ASN A 200 -13.24 0.85 -16.19
N GLN A 201 -13.55 0.84 -17.48
CA GLN A 201 -14.56 1.71 -18.06
C GLN A 201 -15.95 1.19 -17.72
#